data_adf1c1bf07301873846a2cce40912ea8
#
_entry.id   adf1c1bf07301873846a2cce40912ea8
#
_cell.length_a   1.000
_cell.length_b   1.000
_cell.length_c   1.000
_cell.angle_alpha   90.00
_cell.angle_beta   90.00
_cell.angle_gamma   90.00
#
_symmetry.space_group_name_H-M   'P 1'
#
loop_
_entity.id
_entity.type
_entity.pdbx_description
1 polymer ?
#
loop_
_entity_poly.entity_id
_entity_poly.type
_entity_poly.pdbx_seq_one_letter_code
_entity_poly.pdbx_strand_id
1 'polypeptide(L)'
;MQRMSCVLTLIVINVLLSTWTAVVKPANSVMGLERSPRLANAVVVSDRTTGSNTYLLPMTLPKRAGKQFTKLSVSFTEQNQDKTIAPLQFDLPDTKAFAGTPNEGRRAIAIQETWIDETGVLWVQFKAPIPPQTKLTLALKLRQQPAATRYDYGIAAYPANAAAIFVGDGTLTLKR
;
A
#
# COMPACT_ATOMS: atom_id res chain seq x y z
N MET A 1 83.22 -42.35 22.03
CA MET A 1 82.50 -42.73 20.78
C MET A 1 81.23 -43.41 21.19
N GLN A 2 80.14 -42.63 21.21
CA GLN A 2 78.83 -43.15 21.65
C GLN A 2 77.76 -42.65 20.70
N ARG A 3 77.15 -43.56 19.97
CA ARG A 3 76.11 -43.31 18.99
C ARG A 3 74.78 -43.16 19.74
N MET A 4 74.23 -42.01 19.72
CA MET A 4 72.82 -41.77 20.18
C MET A 4 71.88 -42.05 19.03
N SER A 5 71.09 -43.08 19.23
CA SER A 5 69.98 -43.44 18.35
C SER A 5 68.75 -42.63 18.66
N CYS A 6 68.28 -41.80 17.75
CA CYS A 6 67.10 -40.97 17.90
C CYS A 6 65.90 -41.77 17.41
N VAL A 7 65.00 -42.17 18.35
CA VAL A 7 63.77 -42.86 18.03
C VAL A 7 62.70 -41.77 17.76
N LEU A 8 62.26 -41.72 16.54
CA LEU A 8 61.22 -40.82 16.07
C LEU A 8 59.86 -41.46 16.35
N THR A 9 59.15 -40.95 17.39
CA THR A 9 57.80 -41.39 17.71
C THR A 9 56.81 -40.62 16.89
N LEU A 10 56.19 -41.27 15.91
CA LEU A 10 55.12 -40.71 15.09
C LEU A 10 53.79 -40.76 15.87
N ILE A 11 53.32 -39.64 16.35
CA ILE A 11 51.97 -39.51 16.95
C ILE A 11 50.98 -39.25 15.81
N VAL A 12 50.16 -40.24 15.49
CA VAL A 12 49.04 -40.10 14.56
C VAL A 12 47.86 -39.52 15.31
N ILE A 13 47.61 -38.25 15.08
CA ILE A 13 46.40 -37.57 15.60
C ILE A 13 45.24 -37.81 14.62
N ASN A 14 44.34 -38.73 14.98
CA ASN A 14 43.06 -38.91 14.31
C ASN A 14 42.13 -37.74 14.65
N VAL A 15 42.02 -36.74 13.79
CA VAL A 15 41.02 -35.70 13.88
C VAL A 15 39.73 -36.28 13.30
N LEU A 16 38.80 -36.67 14.16
CA LEU A 16 37.40 -36.96 13.81
C LEU A 16 36.73 -35.65 13.42
N LEU A 17 36.63 -35.36 12.13
CA LEU A 17 35.73 -34.32 11.61
C LEU A 17 34.30 -34.84 11.72
N SER A 18 33.61 -34.47 12.81
CA SER A 18 32.15 -34.57 12.90
C SER A 18 31.51 -33.51 12.01
N THR A 19 31.16 -33.90 10.78
CA THR A 19 30.33 -33.08 9.89
C THR A 19 28.93 -32.96 10.48
N TRP A 20 28.65 -31.84 11.11
CA TRP A 20 27.27 -31.46 11.45
C TRP A 20 26.57 -31.05 10.15
N THR A 21 25.85 -31.98 9.55
CA THR A 21 24.87 -31.64 8.51
C THR A 21 23.71 -30.95 9.17
N ALA A 22 23.73 -29.61 9.15
CA ALA A 22 22.56 -28.83 9.47
C ALA A 22 21.47 -29.16 8.42
N VAL A 23 20.47 -29.92 8.84
CA VAL A 23 19.26 -30.14 8.08
C VAL A 23 18.55 -28.79 8.01
N VAL A 24 18.82 -28.02 6.97
CA VAL A 24 18.03 -26.83 6.62
C VAL A 24 16.65 -27.35 6.22
N LYS A 25 15.70 -27.33 7.16
CA LYS A 25 14.29 -27.46 6.82
C LYS A 25 13.96 -26.39 5.79
N PRO A 26 13.52 -26.75 4.57
CA PRO A 26 12.96 -25.74 3.68
C PRO A 26 11.76 -25.15 4.42
N ALA A 27 11.84 -23.87 4.75
CA ALA A 27 10.68 -23.11 5.14
C ALA A 27 9.77 -23.07 3.91
N ASN A 28 8.85 -24.03 3.81
CA ASN A 28 7.69 -23.92 2.93
C ASN A 28 6.83 -22.78 3.45
N SER A 29 7.30 -21.55 3.29
CA SER A 29 6.44 -20.41 3.19
C SER A 29 5.72 -20.56 1.84
N VAL A 30 4.67 -21.38 1.83
CA VAL A 30 3.56 -21.15 0.92
C VAL A 30 3.15 -19.72 1.25
N MET A 31 3.68 -18.74 0.50
CA MET A 31 3.03 -17.45 0.40
C MET A 31 1.65 -17.77 -0.16
N GLY A 32 0.69 -18.04 0.75
CA GLY A 32 -0.70 -17.96 0.41
C GLY A 32 -0.83 -16.59 -0.22
N LEU A 33 -1.26 -16.55 -1.47
CA LEU A 33 -1.72 -15.34 -2.12
C LEU A 33 -2.88 -14.83 -1.26
N GLU A 34 -2.53 -14.12 -0.19
CA GLU A 34 -3.50 -13.44 0.65
C GLU A 34 -4.23 -12.50 -0.30
N ARG A 35 -5.48 -12.86 -0.60
CA ARG A 35 -6.34 -12.10 -1.49
C ARG A 35 -6.31 -10.66 -0.99
N SER A 36 -5.87 -9.73 -1.84
CA SER A 36 -5.80 -8.31 -1.51
C SER A 36 -7.08 -7.85 -0.80
N PRO A 37 -6.98 -7.10 0.31
CA PRO A 37 -8.16 -6.59 1.00
C PRO A 37 -9.02 -5.79 0.01
N ARG A 38 -10.26 -6.24 -0.21
CA ARG A 38 -11.20 -5.48 -1.03
C ARG A 38 -11.76 -4.33 -0.23
N LEU A 39 -11.63 -3.13 -0.76
CA LEU A 39 -12.29 -1.94 -0.25
C LEU A 39 -13.77 -1.94 -0.67
N ALA A 40 -14.59 -1.20 0.07
CA ALA A 40 -15.93 -0.89 -0.39
C ALA A 40 -15.85 -0.12 -1.72
N ASN A 41 -16.79 -0.35 -2.63
CA ASN A 41 -16.88 0.41 -3.88
C ASN A 41 -16.99 1.91 -3.59
N ALA A 42 -16.43 2.72 -4.48
CA ALA A 42 -16.57 4.17 -4.39
C ALA A 42 -18.03 4.58 -4.41
N VAL A 43 -18.41 5.47 -3.50
CA VAL A 43 -19.75 6.04 -3.43
C VAL A 43 -19.78 7.36 -4.20
N VAL A 44 -20.74 7.50 -5.10
CA VAL A 44 -20.90 8.73 -5.89
C VAL A 44 -21.91 9.65 -5.20
N VAL A 45 -21.49 10.87 -4.91
CA VAL A 45 -22.36 11.94 -4.45
C VAL A 45 -22.45 12.99 -5.55
N SER A 46 -23.64 13.11 -6.15
CA SER A 46 -23.90 14.11 -7.19
C SER A 46 -24.33 15.41 -6.52
N ASP A 47 -23.65 16.48 -6.83
CA ASP A 47 -24.08 17.82 -6.48
C ASP A 47 -25.07 18.31 -7.54
N ARG A 48 -26.34 18.40 -7.15
CA ARG A 48 -27.42 18.85 -8.05
C ARG A 48 -27.29 20.33 -8.46
N THR A 49 -26.57 21.12 -7.67
CA THR A 49 -26.43 22.57 -7.91
C THR A 49 -25.36 22.85 -8.96
N THR A 50 -24.25 22.13 -8.89
CA THR A 50 -23.10 22.34 -9.80
C THR A 50 -23.04 21.30 -10.93
N GLY A 51 -23.89 20.27 -10.92
CA GLY A 51 -23.84 19.15 -11.85
C GLY A 51 -22.57 18.28 -11.69
N SER A 52 -21.76 18.54 -10.68
CA SER A 52 -20.51 17.82 -10.47
C SER A 52 -20.69 16.60 -9.57
N ASN A 53 -19.95 15.54 -9.90
CA ASN A 53 -19.93 14.33 -9.11
C ASN A 53 -18.69 14.29 -8.21
N THR A 54 -18.91 14.06 -6.92
CA THR A 54 -17.85 13.76 -5.96
C THR A 54 -17.82 12.25 -5.70
N TYR A 55 -16.66 11.67 -5.82
CA TYR A 55 -16.42 10.24 -5.63
C TYR A 55 -15.80 10.02 -4.26
N LEU A 56 -16.50 9.28 -3.41
CA LEU A 56 -16.08 8.98 -2.06
C LEU A 56 -15.44 7.59 -2.02
N LEU A 57 -14.18 7.51 -1.61
CA LEU A 57 -13.41 6.29 -1.46
C LEU A 57 -13.26 5.98 0.04
N PRO A 58 -14.15 5.15 0.61
CA PRO A 58 -14.04 4.75 2.00
C PRO A 58 -12.97 3.67 2.17
N MET A 59 -12.18 3.77 3.22
CA MET A 59 -11.14 2.82 3.57
C MET A 59 -10.91 2.75 5.08
N THR A 60 -10.25 1.70 5.54
CA THR A 60 -9.74 1.60 6.90
C THR A 60 -8.24 1.44 6.84
N LEU A 61 -7.50 2.32 7.51
CA LEU A 61 -6.06 2.24 7.54
C LEU A 61 -5.58 0.97 8.27
N PRO A 62 -4.52 0.29 7.79
CA PRO A 62 -4.08 -0.98 8.35
C PRO A 62 -3.64 -0.84 9.82
N LYS A 63 -3.90 -1.90 10.61
CA LYS A 63 -3.44 -2.00 12.00
C LYS A 63 -1.92 -2.16 12.11
N ARG A 64 -1.30 -2.70 11.07
CA ARG A 64 -0.02 -3.39 11.09
C ARG A 64 1.22 -2.56 11.41
N ALA A 65 1.15 -1.26 11.49
CA ALA A 65 2.39 -0.50 11.54
C ALA A 65 2.81 -0.02 12.94
N GLY A 66 1.92 0.01 13.93
CA GLY A 66 2.21 0.74 15.19
C GLY A 66 2.63 2.21 14.92
N LYS A 67 2.62 2.63 13.63
CA LYS A 67 3.09 3.90 13.11
C LYS A 67 1.92 4.65 12.49
N GLN A 68 1.97 5.95 12.61
CA GLN A 68 0.98 6.84 12.01
C GLN A 68 1.28 7.04 10.52
N PHE A 69 0.24 7.23 9.72
CA PHE A 69 0.33 7.42 8.28
C PHE A 69 0.38 8.90 7.91
N THR A 70 1.33 9.28 7.07
CA THR A 70 1.52 10.66 6.64
C THR A 70 1.02 10.92 5.23
N LYS A 71 0.97 9.88 4.38
CA LYS A 71 0.57 9.99 2.97
C LYS A 71 -0.26 8.79 2.53
N LEU A 72 -1.07 9.01 1.49
CA LEU A 72 -1.72 7.98 0.69
C LEU A 72 -1.33 8.13 -0.78
N SER A 73 -1.31 7.02 -1.50
CA SER A 73 -1.34 7.01 -2.96
C SER A 73 -2.58 6.27 -3.46
N VAL A 74 -3.16 6.75 -4.55
CA VAL A 74 -4.29 6.12 -5.23
C VAL A 74 -3.94 5.98 -6.69
N SER A 75 -3.89 4.75 -7.18
CA SER A 75 -3.72 4.43 -8.60
C SER A 75 -5.06 4.02 -9.20
N PHE A 76 -5.31 4.41 -10.44
CA PHE A 76 -6.51 4.04 -11.20
C PHE A 76 -6.10 3.30 -12.45
N THR A 77 -6.81 2.20 -12.78
CA THR A 77 -6.62 1.43 -14.01
C THR A 77 -7.95 1.26 -14.71
N GLU A 78 -7.97 1.43 -16.02
CA GLU A 78 -9.17 1.19 -16.80
C GLU A 78 -9.44 -0.32 -16.94
N GLN A 79 -10.70 -0.76 -16.72
CA GLN A 79 -11.02 -2.20 -16.70
C GLN A 79 -10.84 -2.91 -18.04
N ASN A 80 -10.92 -2.19 -19.15
CA ASN A 80 -10.92 -2.76 -20.50
C ASN A 80 -9.56 -2.65 -21.21
N GLN A 81 -8.53 -2.14 -20.55
CA GLN A 81 -7.18 -2.00 -21.09
C GLN A 81 -6.17 -2.75 -20.24
N ASP A 82 -5.01 -3.07 -20.81
CA ASP A 82 -3.92 -3.85 -20.22
C ASP A 82 -3.36 -3.24 -18.92
N LYS A 83 -4.20 -3.16 -17.87
CA LYS A 83 -3.86 -2.70 -16.50
C LYS A 83 -2.93 -1.47 -16.43
N THR A 84 -2.94 -0.66 -17.46
CA THR A 84 -2.17 0.59 -17.50
C THR A 84 -2.81 1.62 -16.58
N ILE A 85 -2.01 2.33 -15.82
CA ILE A 85 -2.51 3.42 -14.99
C ILE A 85 -3.18 4.45 -15.89
N ALA A 86 -4.46 4.74 -15.62
CA ALA A 86 -5.23 5.73 -16.35
C ALA A 86 -5.11 7.09 -15.64
N PRO A 87 -4.54 8.12 -16.27
CA PRO A 87 -4.41 9.43 -15.67
C PRO A 87 -5.79 10.12 -15.63
N LEU A 88 -6.52 9.94 -14.52
CA LEU A 88 -7.73 10.68 -14.27
C LEU A 88 -7.41 12.11 -13.85
N GLN A 89 -8.08 13.08 -14.46
CA GLN A 89 -7.90 14.48 -14.12
C GLN A 89 -8.78 14.86 -12.95
N PHE A 90 -8.20 14.94 -11.77
CA PHE A 90 -8.88 15.37 -10.56
C PHE A 90 -8.75 16.87 -10.32
N ASP A 91 -9.76 17.45 -9.70
CA ASP A 91 -9.70 18.78 -9.12
C ASP A 91 -8.95 18.70 -7.78
N LEU A 92 -7.62 18.79 -7.85
CA LEU A 92 -6.75 18.58 -6.70
C LEU A 92 -7.04 19.54 -5.53
N PRO A 93 -7.30 20.84 -5.75
CA PRO A 93 -7.70 21.78 -4.68
C PRO A 93 -9.00 21.37 -3.97
N ASP A 94 -9.92 20.72 -4.67
CA ASP A 94 -11.21 20.28 -4.10
C ASP A 94 -11.12 18.88 -3.46
N THR A 95 -9.95 18.25 -3.44
CA THR A 95 -9.74 16.97 -2.74
C THR A 95 -9.91 17.16 -1.24
N LYS A 96 -10.75 16.33 -0.62
CA LYS A 96 -11.02 16.38 0.82
C LYS A 96 -10.84 15.01 1.46
N ALA A 97 -10.47 15.00 2.73
CA ALA A 97 -10.39 13.79 3.54
C ALA A 97 -11.20 13.95 4.82
N PHE A 98 -11.86 12.87 5.23
CA PHE A 98 -12.70 12.84 6.42
C PHE A 98 -12.42 11.59 7.25
N ALA A 99 -12.45 11.71 8.57
CA ALA A 99 -12.55 10.57 9.45
C ALA A 99 -14.01 10.06 9.43
N GLY A 100 -14.17 8.73 9.37
CA GLY A 100 -15.47 8.07 9.30
C GLY A 100 -15.82 7.56 7.89
N THR A 101 -16.97 6.92 7.80
CA THR A 101 -17.56 6.45 6.54
C THR A 101 -18.44 7.54 5.89
N PRO A 102 -18.83 7.40 4.62
CA PRO A 102 -19.68 8.39 3.95
C PRO A 102 -21.01 8.69 4.66
N ASN A 103 -21.52 7.75 5.44
CA ASN A 103 -22.82 7.84 6.14
C ASN A 103 -22.72 8.26 7.61
N GLU A 104 -21.49 8.34 8.15
CA GLU A 104 -21.24 8.78 9.53
C GLU A 104 -20.86 10.27 9.55
N GLY A 105 -20.94 10.90 10.72
CA GLY A 105 -20.53 12.30 10.90
C GLY A 105 -19.08 12.48 10.42
N ARG A 106 -18.86 13.42 9.52
CA ARG A 106 -17.58 13.65 8.83
C ARG A 106 -16.75 14.68 9.59
N ARG A 107 -15.74 14.23 10.30
CA ARG A 107 -14.71 15.14 10.82
C ARG A 107 -13.64 15.34 9.76
N ALA A 108 -13.46 16.56 9.29
CA ALA A 108 -12.44 16.88 8.29
C ALA A 108 -11.03 16.51 8.79
N ILE A 109 -10.25 15.94 7.90
CA ILE A 109 -8.82 15.68 8.07
C ILE A 109 -8.09 16.68 7.19
N ALA A 110 -7.19 17.45 7.79
CA ALA A 110 -6.46 18.48 7.07
C ALA A 110 -5.44 17.86 6.11
N ILE A 111 -5.58 18.16 4.83
CA ILE A 111 -4.62 17.83 3.78
C ILE A 111 -3.58 18.95 3.73
N GLN A 112 -2.32 18.59 3.61
CA GLN A 112 -1.22 19.50 3.38
C GLN A 112 -1.05 19.78 1.90
N GLU A 113 -1.04 18.71 1.09
CA GLU A 113 -0.80 18.77 -0.33
C GLU A 113 -1.45 17.59 -1.06
N THR A 114 -1.83 17.82 -2.33
CA THR A 114 -2.28 16.80 -3.28
C THR A 114 -1.60 17.02 -4.61
N TRP A 115 -1.09 15.95 -5.21
CA TRP A 115 -0.49 16.00 -6.56
C TRP A 115 -0.71 14.69 -7.31
N ILE A 116 -0.51 14.73 -8.61
CA ILE A 116 -0.43 13.56 -9.47
C ILE A 116 1.01 13.48 -9.94
N ASP A 117 1.63 12.31 -9.80
CA ASP A 117 2.99 12.10 -10.28
C ASP A 117 3.03 11.80 -11.78
N GLU A 118 4.23 11.67 -12.33
CA GLU A 118 4.47 11.38 -13.75
C GLU A 118 3.90 10.05 -14.22
N THR A 119 3.63 9.13 -13.31
CA THR A 119 3.00 7.83 -13.59
C THR A 119 1.48 7.89 -13.53
N GLY A 120 0.88 9.02 -13.16
CA GLY A 120 -0.57 9.22 -13.06
C GLY A 120 -1.15 8.78 -11.71
N VAL A 121 -0.33 8.51 -10.72
CA VAL A 121 -0.78 8.18 -9.36
C VAL A 121 -1.10 9.45 -8.59
N LEU A 122 -2.30 9.48 -7.99
CA LEU A 122 -2.73 10.55 -7.09
C LEU A 122 -2.10 10.36 -5.72
N TRP A 123 -1.46 11.40 -5.21
CA TRP A 123 -0.88 11.47 -3.88
C TRP A 123 -1.63 12.46 -3.00
N VAL A 124 -1.79 12.08 -1.73
CA VAL A 124 -2.40 12.91 -0.70
C VAL A 124 -1.50 12.91 0.52
N GLN A 125 -0.98 14.07 0.89
CA GLN A 125 -0.17 14.27 2.10
C GLN A 125 -1.03 14.96 3.17
N PHE A 126 -1.02 14.43 4.39
CA PHE A 126 -1.78 14.99 5.51
C PHE A 126 -0.96 15.98 6.33
N LYS A 127 -1.60 17.02 6.87
CA LYS A 127 -0.93 17.98 7.77
C LYS A 127 -0.48 17.34 9.08
N ALA A 128 -1.26 16.40 9.60
CA ALA A 128 -0.93 15.64 10.80
C ALA A 128 -1.00 14.14 10.49
N PRO A 129 -0.12 13.33 11.07
CA PRO A 129 -0.15 11.89 10.88
C PRO A 129 -1.46 11.29 11.39
N ILE A 130 -1.98 10.31 10.64
CA ILE A 130 -3.25 9.64 10.93
C ILE A 130 -2.97 8.32 11.65
N PRO A 131 -3.65 8.02 12.76
CA PRO A 131 -3.49 6.77 13.47
C PRO A 131 -3.87 5.54 12.63
N PRO A 132 -3.26 4.37 12.89
CA PRO A 132 -3.72 3.11 12.32
C PRO A 132 -5.17 2.82 12.73
N GLN A 133 -5.84 1.96 11.96
CA GLN A 133 -7.24 1.58 12.14
C GLN A 133 -8.25 2.75 12.01
N THR A 134 -7.80 3.94 11.60
CA THR A 134 -8.72 5.04 11.32
C THR A 134 -9.56 4.69 10.09
N LYS A 135 -10.89 4.77 10.23
CA LYS A 135 -11.80 4.82 9.09
C LYS A 135 -11.62 6.18 8.42
N LEU A 136 -11.33 6.16 7.13
CA LEU A 136 -11.04 7.34 6.33
C LEU A 136 -11.91 7.33 5.07
N THR A 137 -12.42 8.47 4.68
CA THR A 137 -13.06 8.68 3.37
C THR A 137 -12.30 9.76 2.64
N LEU A 138 -11.79 9.43 1.46
CA LEU A 138 -11.21 10.40 0.52
C LEU A 138 -12.30 10.82 -0.47
N ALA A 139 -12.53 12.12 -0.60
CA ALA A 139 -13.48 12.70 -1.54
C ALA A 139 -12.74 13.33 -2.71
N LEU A 140 -12.98 12.80 -3.91
CA LEU A 140 -12.34 13.20 -5.15
C LEU A 140 -13.38 13.76 -6.10
N LYS A 141 -13.05 14.86 -6.75
CA LYS A 141 -13.86 15.47 -7.81
C LYS A 141 -13.09 15.40 -9.13
N LEU A 142 -13.73 14.94 -10.18
CA LEU A 142 -13.11 14.97 -11.50
C LEU A 142 -13.24 16.37 -12.11
N ARG A 143 -12.15 16.84 -12.70
CA ARG A 143 -12.12 18.09 -13.48
C ARG A 143 -12.74 17.87 -14.86
N GLN A 144 -12.54 16.70 -15.44
CA GLN A 144 -13.06 16.33 -16.73
C GLN A 144 -13.59 14.90 -16.69
N GLN A 145 -14.70 14.66 -17.38
CA GLN A 145 -15.27 13.32 -17.48
C GLN A 145 -14.46 12.51 -18.49
N PRO A 146 -13.87 11.38 -18.07
CA PRO A 146 -13.13 10.52 -19.00
C PRO A 146 -14.08 9.69 -19.88
N ALA A 147 -13.52 9.12 -20.96
CA ALA A 147 -14.29 8.29 -21.88
C ALA A 147 -14.78 6.99 -21.27
N ALA A 148 -13.95 6.33 -20.49
CA ALA A 148 -14.34 5.11 -19.78
C ALA A 148 -15.23 5.42 -18.57
N THR A 149 -16.13 4.49 -18.26
CA THR A 149 -17.08 4.64 -17.18
C THR A 149 -16.72 3.83 -15.94
N ARG A 150 -15.72 2.96 -16.04
CA ARG A 150 -15.34 2.04 -14.96
C ARG A 150 -13.83 1.91 -14.82
N TYR A 151 -13.36 2.10 -13.60
CA TYR A 151 -11.95 2.02 -13.23
C TYR A 151 -11.80 1.14 -12.00
N ASP A 152 -10.75 0.33 -11.96
CA ASP A 152 -10.29 -0.26 -10.72
C ASP A 152 -9.30 0.70 -10.07
N TYR A 153 -9.33 0.79 -8.74
CA TYR A 153 -8.40 1.61 -7.99
C TYR A 153 -7.72 0.81 -6.89
N GLY A 154 -6.44 1.13 -6.66
CA GLY A 154 -5.66 0.60 -5.55
C GLY A 154 -5.17 1.72 -4.65
N ILE A 155 -5.16 1.48 -3.33
CA ILE A 155 -4.70 2.44 -2.33
C ILE A 155 -3.54 1.86 -1.54
N ALA A 156 -2.49 2.66 -1.38
CA ALA A 156 -1.40 2.38 -0.44
C ALA A 156 -1.24 3.53 0.56
N ALA A 157 -0.92 3.18 1.80
CA ALA A 157 -0.68 4.11 2.89
C ALA A 157 0.79 4.10 3.30
N TYR A 158 1.34 5.27 3.57
CA TYR A 158 2.76 5.48 3.84
C TYR A 158 2.95 5.96 5.27
N PRO A 159 3.49 5.13 6.16
CA PRO A 159 3.96 5.58 7.46
C PRO A 159 5.19 6.50 7.30
N ALA A 160 5.42 7.37 8.26
CA ALA A 160 6.68 8.10 8.31
C ALA A 160 7.86 7.13 8.41
N ASN A 161 8.84 7.27 7.52
CA ASN A 161 10.10 6.49 7.51
C ASN A 161 9.91 4.96 7.44
N ALA A 162 8.89 4.48 6.74
CA ALA A 162 8.67 3.06 6.52
C ALA A 162 8.12 2.78 5.10
N ALA A 163 8.22 1.52 4.68
CA ALA A 163 7.67 1.08 3.40
C ALA A 163 6.15 1.28 3.33
N ALA A 164 5.66 1.46 2.12
CA ALA A 164 4.24 1.52 1.83
C ALA A 164 3.51 0.25 2.29
N ILE A 165 2.29 0.42 2.74
CA ILE A 165 1.41 -0.68 3.13
C ILE A 165 0.19 -0.62 2.24
N PHE A 166 -0.09 -1.71 1.53
CA PHE A 166 -1.28 -1.81 0.71
C PHE A 166 -2.53 -1.82 1.59
N VAL A 167 -3.45 -0.89 1.31
CA VAL A 167 -4.71 -0.73 2.06
C VAL A 167 -5.80 -1.60 1.46
N GLY A 168 -5.87 -1.66 0.14
CA GLY A 168 -6.84 -2.46 -0.60
C GLY A 168 -7.15 -1.89 -1.98
N ASP A 169 -8.01 -2.60 -2.70
CA ASP A 169 -8.48 -2.26 -4.03
C ASP A 169 -10.01 -2.20 -4.08
N GLY A 170 -10.54 -1.46 -5.03
CA GLY A 170 -11.96 -1.29 -5.24
C GLY A 170 -12.27 -0.85 -6.68
N THR A 171 -13.56 -0.65 -6.94
CA THR A 171 -14.03 -0.19 -8.25
C THR A 171 -14.68 1.19 -8.15
N LEU A 172 -14.31 2.06 -9.06
CA LEU A 172 -14.90 3.37 -9.28
C LEU A 172 -15.77 3.31 -10.54
N THR A 173 -17.07 3.53 -10.39
CA THR A 173 -18.00 3.67 -11.52
C THR A 173 -18.36 5.13 -11.69
N LEU A 174 -18.06 5.70 -12.85
CA LEU A 174 -18.38 7.08 -13.19
C LEU A 174 -19.82 7.17 -13.71
N LYS A 175 -20.59 8.13 -13.20
CA LYS A 175 -21.91 8.47 -13.73
C LYS A 175 -21.75 9.47 -14.87
N ARG A 176 -22.39 9.19 -15.97
CA ARG A 176 -22.60 10.13 -17.08
C ARG A 176 -23.80 11.02 -16.79
#